data_165ad14a3c5652d83e89bcbcd164fa12
#
_entry.id   165ad14a3c5652d83e89bcbcd164fa12
#
_cell.length_a   1.000
_cell.length_b   1.000
_cell.length_c   1.000
_cell.angle_alpha   90.00
_cell.angle_beta   90.00
_cell.angle_gamma   90.00
#
_symmetry.space_group_name_H-M   'P 1'
#
loop_
_entity.id
_entity.type
_entity.pdbx_description
1 polymer ?
#
loop_
_entity_poly.entity_id
_entity_poly.type
_entity_poly.pdbx_seq_one_letter_code
_entity_poly.pdbx_strand_id
1 'polypeptide(L)'
;VKKCNPQDEIEAFACPVAFTVDVIGGKWKSLILFHLMSGTKRFNEVRRLIPDITQRMLTLQLRELEVDGIIHREIYREVPPKVEYSLTELGSSLAPLVSAMREWGAVHERKILELRRSAVPVSSVASCSSI
;
A
#
# COMPACT_ATOMS: atom_id res chain seq x y z
N VAL A 1 -12.15 -1.95 0.35
CA VAL A 1 -13.01 -2.06 -0.84
C VAL A 1 -13.33 -3.52 -1.08
N LYS A 2 -14.62 -3.83 -1.21
CA LYS A 2 -15.04 -5.19 -1.49
C LYS A 2 -14.98 -5.47 -2.99
N LYS A 3 -14.26 -6.51 -3.36
CA LYS A 3 -14.26 -7.04 -4.72
C LYS A 3 -15.25 -8.19 -4.77
N CYS A 4 -16.40 -7.95 -5.37
CA CYS A 4 -17.47 -8.92 -5.38
C CYS A 4 -17.43 -9.83 -6.62
N ASN A 5 -17.30 -9.21 -7.79
CA ASN A 5 -17.33 -9.93 -9.08
C ASN A 5 -16.56 -9.08 -10.09
N PRO A 6 -15.68 -9.70 -10.90
CA PRO A 6 -14.93 -8.96 -11.93
C PRO A 6 -15.81 -8.16 -12.90
N GLN A 7 -16.99 -8.67 -13.23
CA GLN A 7 -17.90 -7.95 -14.10
C GLN A 7 -18.51 -6.72 -13.41
N ASP A 8 -18.82 -6.86 -12.13
CA ASP A 8 -19.37 -5.73 -11.36
C ASP A 8 -18.34 -4.63 -11.19
N GLU A 9 -17.06 -5.01 -11.09
CA GLU A 9 -15.98 -4.04 -10.94
C GLU A 9 -15.80 -3.17 -12.18
N ILE A 10 -16.01 -3.72 -13.36
CA ILE A 10 -15.87 -2.97 -14.62
C ILE A 10 -16.87 -1.82 -14.67
N GLU A 11 -18.05 -2.01 -14.11
CA GLU A 11 -19.12 -1.02 -14.11
C GLU A 11 -19.15 -0.13 -12.86
N ALA A 12 -18.45 -0.54 -11.80
CA ALA A 12 -18.55 0.11 -10.49
C ALA A 12 -17.84 1.46 -10.40
N PHE A 13 -16.89 1.73 -11.28
CA PHE A 13 -16.04 2.92 -11.17
C PHE A 13 -16.31 3.90 -12.29
N ALA A 14 -17.22 4.86 -12.03
CA ALA A 14 -17.48 5.95 -12.96
C ALA A 14 -16.35 6.98 -13.00
N CYS A 15 -15.54 7.06 -11.93
CA CYS A 15 -14.47 8.05 -11.77
C CYS A 15 -13.10 7.37 -11.74
N PRO A 16 -12.15 7.77 -12.61
CA PRO A 16 -10.80 7.23 -12.60
C PRO A 16 -10.07 7.39 -11.26
N VAL A 17 -10.37 8.44 -10.51
CA VAL A 17 -9.78 8.65 -9.18
C VAL A 17 -10.22 7.53 -8.22
N ALA A 18 -11.52 7.22 -8.24
CA ALA A 18 -12.06 6.15 -7.39
C ALA A 18 -11.45 4.79 -7.75
N PHE A 19 -11.28 4.52 -9.03
CA PHE A 19 -10.63 3.29 -9.49
C PHE A 19 -9.18 3.20 -9.01
N THR A 20 -8.42 4.28 -9.15
CA THR A 20 -7.02 4.32 -8.71
C THR A 20 -6.91 4.08 -7.20
N VAL A 21 -7.80 4.69 -6.43
CA VAL A 21 -7.86 4.45 -4.98
C VAL A 21 -8.15 2.99 -4.67
N ASP A 22 -8.98 2.34 -5.47
CA ASP A 22 -9.23 0.90 -5.30
C ASP A 22 -7.96 0.07 -5.51
N VAL A 23 -7.15 0.43 -6.51
CA VAL A 23 -5.93 -0.31 -6.86
C VAL A 23 -4.84 -0.15 -5.80
N ILE A 24 -4.59 1.08 -5.34
CA ILE A 24 -3.47 1.39 -4.45
C ILE A 24 -3.90 1.91 -3.08
N GLY A 25 -5.20 1.95 -2.81
CA GLY A 25 -5.73 2.55 -1.61
C GLY A 25 -5.56 1.69 -0.38
N GLY A 26 -6.14 2.21 0.70
CA GLY A 26 -5.96 1.63 2.01
C GLY A 26 -4.62 2.03 2.61
N LYS A 27 -4.32 1.43 3.73
CA LYS A 27 -3.14 1.80 4.52
C LYS A 27 -1.84 1.23 3.97
N TRP A 28 -1.89 0.08 3.30
CA TRP A 28 -0.70 -0.73 3.08
C TRP A 28 -0.19 -0.78 1.64
N LYS A 29 -1.08 -0.77 0.63
CA LYS A 29 -0.67 -0.99 -0.76
C LYS A 29 0.31 0.05 -1.27
N SER A 30 0.05 1.32 -1.04
CA SER A 30 0.96 2.38 -1.48
C SER A 30 2.31 2.29 -0.78
N LEU A 31 2.35 1.87 0.49
CA LEU A 31 3.60 1.65 1.21
C LEU A 31 4.41 0.51 0.61
N ILE A 32 3.74 -0.59 0.29
CA ILE A 32 4.39 -1.73 -0.37
C ILE A 32 5.00 -1.30 -1.70
N LEU A 33 4.23 -0.57 -2.51
CA LEU A 33 4.70 -0.08 -3.80
C LEU A 33 5.90 0.85 -3.65
N PHE A 34 5.83 1.74 -2.68
CA PHE A 34 6.93 2.66 -2.42
C PHE A 34 8.23 1.91 -2.16
N HIS A 35 8.18 0.89 -1.31
CA HIS A 35 9.38 0.11 -0.99
C HIS A 35 9.85 -0.75 -2.15
N LEU A 36 8.95 -1.26 -2.99
CA LEU A 36 9.33 -2.04 -4.17
C LEU A 36 9.90 -1.17 -5.30
N MET A 37 9.69 0.14 -5.26
CA MET A 37 10.29 1.04 -6.24
C MET A 37 11.82 1.04 -6.20
N SER A 38 12.41 0.71 -5.05
CA SER A 38 13.86 0.63 -4.91
C SER A 38 14.45 -0.69 -5.40
N GLY A 39 13.62 -1.65 -5.77
CA GLY A 39 14.08 -2.92 -6.29
C GLY A 39 13.32 -4.12 -5.74
N THR A 40 13.69 -5.30 -6.23
CA THR A 40 13.12 -6.57 -5.82
C THR A 40 13.36 -6.84 -4.34
N LYS A 41 12.35 -7.36 -3.66
CA LYS A 41 12.42 -7.64 -2.23
C LYS A 41 11.79 -8.99 -1.90
N ARG A 42 12.33 -9.62 -0.88
CA ARG A 42 11.73 -10.81 -0.30
C ARG A 42 10.62 -10.42 0.68
N PHE A 43 9.74 -11.36 0.96
CA PHE A 43 8.63 -11.15 1.88
C PHE A 43 9.08 -10.55 3.22
N ASN A 44 10.10 -11.13 3.84
CA ASN A 44 10.58 -10.66 5.14
C ASN A 44 11.25 -9.28 5.07
N GLU A 45 11.83 -8.94 3.92
CA GLU A 45 12.39 -7.60 3.73
C GLU A 45 11.30 -6.54 3.69
N VAL A 46 10.21 -6.81 2.95
CA VAL A 46 9.06 -5.91 2.91
C VAL A 46 8.46 -5.75 4.32
N ARG A 47 8.33 -6.87 5.03
CA ARG A 47 7.76 -6.86 6.37
C ARG A 47 8.60 -6.02 7.35
N ARG A 48 9.93 -6.10 7.25
CA ARG A 48 10.81 -5.28 8.09
C ARG A 48 10.70 -3.79 7.80
N LEU A 49 10.44 -3.44 6.54
CA LEU A 49 10.28 -2.04 6.12
C LEU A 49 8.93 -1.46 6.54
N ILE A 50 7.95 -2.31 6.82
CA ILE A 50 6.62 -1.91 7.29
C ILE A 50 6.33 -2.65 8.60
N PRO A 51 6.94 -2.22 9.71
CA PRO A 51 6.91 -2.99 10.97
C PRO A 51 5.52 -3.17 11.56
N ASP A 52 4.58 -2.29 11.26
CA ASP A 52 3.22 -2.36 11.81
C ASP A 52 2.32 -3.36 11.09
N ILE A 53 2.74 -3.87 9.94
CA ILE A 53 1.91 -4.80 9.18
C ILE A 53 2.05 -6.23 9.74
N THR A 54 0.92 -6.93 9.85
CA THR A 54 0.95 -8.35 10.21
C THR A 54 1.32 -9.18 8.99
N GLN A 55 1.84 -10.39 9.24
CA GLN A 55 2.16 -11.33 8.16
C GLN A 55 0.93 -11.65 7.33
N ARG A 56 -0.21 -11.84 7.97
CA ARG A 56 -1.48 -12.13 7.30
C ARG A 56 -1.90 -10.98 6.39
N MET A 57 -1.82 -9.75 6.90
CA MET A 57 -2.21 -8.58 6.12
C MET A 57 -1.27 -8.36 4.94
N LEU A 58 0.04 -8.51 5.15
CA LEU A 58 1.01 -8.38 4.07
C LEU A 58 0.75 -9.42 2.97
N THR A 59 0.49 -10.67 3.36
CA THR A 59 0.16 -11.72 2.40
C THR A 59 -1.08 -11.35 1.57
N LEU A 60 -2.12 -10.84 2.23
CA LEU A 60 -3.35 -10.44 1.56
C LEU A 60 -3.11 -9.29 0.57
N GLN A 61 -2.40 -8.26 1.00
CA GLN A 61 -2.13 -7.09 0.16
C GLN A 61 -1.26 -7.46 -1.04
N LEU A 62 -0.25 -8.30 -0.85
CA LEU A 62 0.60 -8.76 -1.95
C LEU A 62 -0.19 -9.58 -2.97
N ARG A 63 -1.11 -10.42 -2.51
CA ARG A 63 -1.97 -11.18 -3.42
C ARG A 63 -2.87 -10.29 -4.26
N GLU A 64 -3.46 -9.29 -3.65
CA GLU A 64 -4.32 -8.36 -4.37
C GLU A 64 -3.55 -7.56 -5.41
N LEU A 65 -2.36 -7.10 -5.06
CA LEU A 65 -1.49 -6.40 -6.00
C LEU A 65 -1.03 -7.31 -7.14
N GLU A 66 -0.78 -8.58 -6.85
CA GLU A 66 -0.40 -9.55 -7.87
C GLU A 66 -1.57 -9.83 -8.83
N VAL A 67 -2.78 -9.98 -8.29
CA VAL A 67 -3.99 -10.20 -9.12
C VAL A 67 -4.23 -9.02 -10.04
N ASP A 68 -3.99 -7.80 -9.57
CA ASP A 68 -4.15 -6.59 -10.37
C ASP A 68 -3.01 -6.38 -11.38
N GLY A 69 -2.01 -7.27 -11.39
CA GLY A 69 -0.88 -7.17 -12.30
C GLY A 69 0.12 -6.08 -11.96
N ILE A 70 0.07 -5.56 -10.73
CA ILE A 70 0.94 -4.47 -10.27
C ILE A 70 2.29 -5.00 -9.83
N ILE A 71 2.32 -6.17 -9.20
CA ILE A 71 3.55 -6.81 -8.78
C ILE A 71 3.67 -8.20 -9.37
N HIS A 72 4.93 -8.64 -9.49
CA HIS A 72 5.29 -9.98 -9.90
C HIS A 72 5.85 -10.73 -8.71
N ARG A 73 5.46 -11.98 -8.56
CA ARG A 73 5.98 -12.89 -7.55
C ARG A 73 6.78 -13.98 -8.23
N GLU A 74 8.06 -14.08 -7.91
CA GLU A 74 8.95 -15.10 -8.44
C GLU A 74 9.28 -16.11 -7.35
N ILE A 75 9.05 -17.38 -7.65
CA ILE A 75 9.34 -18.49 -6.73
C ILE A 75 10.56 -19.23 -7.25
N TYR A 76 11.61 -19.28 -6.45
CA TYR A 76 12.82 -20.01 -6.76
C TYR A 76 12.78 -21.35 -6.04
N ARG A 77 12.91 -22.43 -6.82
CA ARG A 77 12.93 -23.80 -6.29
C ARG A 77 14.33 -24.14 -5.81
N GLU A 78 14.62 -23.74 -4.59
CA GLU A 78 15.87 -24.04 -3.93
C GLU A 78 15.58 -24.40 -2.48
N VAL A 79 16.62 -24.75 -1.71
CA VAL A 79 16.48 -25.16 -0.30
C VAL A 79 17.32 -24.20 0.52
N PRO A 80 16.69 -23.37 1.37
CA PRO A 80 15.24 -23.15 1.52
C PRO A 80 14.64 -22.44 0.32
N PRO A 81 13.34 -22.59 0.05
CA PRO A 81 12.70 -21.90 -1.08
C PRO A 81 12.72 -20.39 -0.90
N LYS A 82 12.87 -19.69 -1.99
CA LYS A 82 12.96 -18.23 -2.02
C LYS A 82 11.80 -17.65 -2.84
N VAL A 83 11.14 -16.63 -2.30
CA VAL A 83 10.10 -15.91 -2.99
C VAL A 83 10.48 -14.43 -3.03
N GLU A 84 10.45 -13.85 -4.22
CA GLU A 84 10.77 -12.44 -4.43
C GLU A 84 9.60 -11.71 -5.07
N TYR A 85 9.45 -10.45 -4.69
CA TYR A 85 8.41 -9.56 -5.21
C TYR A 85 9.06 -8.37 -5.91
N SER A 86 8.54 -8.02 -7.07
CA SER A 86 9.03 -6.89 -7.86
C SER A 86 7.86 -6.20 -8.54
N LEU A 87 8.06 -4.94 -8.93
CA LEU A 87 7.06 -4.23 -9.71
C LEU A 87 7.06 -4.75 -11.14
N THR A 88 5.86 -4.92 -11.70
CA THR A 88 5.69 -5.15 -13.14
C THR A 88 5.88 -3.82 -13.88
N GLU A 89 5.85 -3.86 -15.21
CA GLU A 89 5.83 -2.64 -16.01
C GLU A 89 4.61 -1.76 -15.64
N LEU A 90 3.45 -2.39 -15.47
CA LEU A 90 2.25 -1.69 -15.03
C LEU A 90 2.43 -1.09 -13.64
N GLY A 91 3.00 -1.85 -12.70
CA GLY A 91 3.29 -1.34 -11.36
C GLY A 91 4.28 -0.19 -11.37
N SER A 92 5.29 -0.25 -12.23
CA SER A 92 6.27 0.84 -12.36
C SER A 92 5.64 2.13 -12.87
N SER A 93 4.54 2.04 -13.62
CA SER A 93 3.82 3.22 -14.08
C SER A 93 3.19 4.01 -12.94
N LEU A 94 3.03 3.40 -11.77
CA LEU A 94 2.52 4.07 -10.56
C LEU A 94 3.59 4.84 -9.79
N ALA A 95 4.87 4.69 -10.15
CA ALA A 95 5.96 5.34 -9.44
C ALA A 95 5.81 6.86 -9.33
N PRO A 96 5.44 7.60 -10.40
CA PRO A 96 5.23 9.05 -10.28
C PRO A 96 4.12 9.40 -9.29
N LEU A 97 3.06 8.61 -9.26
CA LEU A 97 1.95 8.85 -8.35
C LEU A 97 2.36 8.61 -6.89
N VAL A 98 3.02 7.50 -6.62
CA VAL A 98 3.48 7.17 -5.27
C VAL A 98 4.52 8.20 -4.79
N SER A 99 5.41 8.63 -5.68
CA SER A 99 6.39 9.69 -5.37
C SER A 99 5.70 11.00 -5.04
N ALA A 100 4.66 11.38 -5.78
CA ALA A 100 3.89 12.58 -5.50
C ALA A 100 3.20 12.50 -4.14
N MET A 101 2.68 11.33 -3.78
CA MET A 101 2.08 11.11 -2.46
C MET A 101 3.11 11.29 -1.35
N ARG A 102 4.31 10.76 -1.53
CA ARG A 102 5.40 10.92 -0.57
C ARG A 102 5.78 12.40 -0.41
N GLU A 103 5.94 13.09 -1.51
CA GLU A 103 6.31 14.51 -1.49
C GLU A 103 5.26 15.37 -0.80
N TRP A 104 4.01 15.15 -1.13
CA TRP A 104 2.91 15.88 -0.50
C TRP A 104 2.89 15.65 1.01
N GLY A 105 3.01 14.39 1.42
CA GLY A 105 3.03 14.03 2.83
C GLY A 105 4.20 14.65 3.56
N ALA A 106 5.39 14.61 2.98
CA ALA A 106 6.59 15.17 3.60
C ALA A 106 6.46 16.68 3.81
N VAL A 107 5.84 17.39 2.88
CA VAL A 107 5.67 18.86 2.96
C VAL A 107 4.59 19.24 3.97
N HIS A 108 3.48 18.50 4.02
CA HIS A 108 2.28 18.92 4.73
C HIS A 108 2.01 18.18 6.04
N GLU A 109 2.77 17.14 6.35
CA GLU A 109 2.55 16.30 7.52
C GLU A 109 2.48 17.11 8.81
N ARG A 110 3.46 17.97 9.05
CA ARG A 110 3.53 18.78 10.26
C ARG A 110 2.28 19.65 10.40
N LYS A 111 1.88 20.32 9.36
CA LYS A 111 0.71 21.20 9.37
C LYS A 111 -0.58 20.45 9.69
N ILE A 112 -0.77 19.32 9.04
CA ILE A 112 -1.96 18.50 9.26
C ILE A 112 -2.01 17.98 10.69
N LEU A 113 -0.88 17.47 11.21
CA LEU A 113 -0.82 16.97 12.59
C LEU A 113 -1.08 18.08 13.61
N GLU A 114 -0.59 19.29 13.38
CA GLU A 114 -0.88 20.43 14.22
C GLU A 114 -2.37 20.76 14.24
N LEU A 115 -3.01 20.77 13.07
CA LEU A 115 -4.44 21.04 12.96
C LEU A 115 -5.27 19.98 13.68
N ARG A 116 -4.91 18.71 13.53
CA ARG A 116 -5.58 17.60 14.22
C ARG A 116 -5.46 17.71 15.72
N ARG A 117 -4.26 18.07 16.21
CA ARG A 117 -3.98 18.22 17.63
C ARG A 117 -4.82 19.35 18.23
N SER A 118 -4.95 20.48 17.53
CA SER A 118 -5.72 21.62 17.99
C SER A 118 -7.24 21.35 17.99
N ALA A 119 -7.73 20.53 17.10
CA ALA A 119 -9.16 20.21 16.96
C ALA A 119 -9.63 19.15 17.95
N VAL A 120 -8.73 18.26 18.40
CA VAL A 120 -9.09 17.15 19.30
C VAL A 120 -9.08 17.64 20.75
N PRO A 121 -10.21 17.47 21.51
CA PRO A 121 -10.23 17.79 22.94
C PRO A 121 -9.20 16.96 23.71
N VAL A 122 -8.63 17.53 24.78
CA VAL A 122 -7.59 16.87 25.61
C VAL A 122 -8.06 15.50 26.11
N SER A 123 -9.34 15.37 26.47
CA SER A 123 -9.91 14.11 26.92
C SER A 123 -9.94 13.04 25.85
N SER A 124 -9.93 13.42 24.58
CA SER A 124 -9.95 12.48 23.44
C SER A 124 -8.56 12.05 23.00
N VAL A 125 -7.52 12.81 23.36
CA VAL A 125 -6.14 12.52 22.98
C VAL A 125 -5.67 11.18 23.54
N ALA A 126 -6.03 10.90 24.81
CA ALA A 126 -5.65 9.64 25.44
C ALA A 126 -6.24 8.40 24.74
N SER A 127 -7.47 8.50 24.26
CA SER A 127 -8.08 7.39 23.53
C SER A 127 -7.53 7.24 22.11
N CYS A 128 -7.10 8.32 21.49
CA CYS A 128 -6.46 8.27 20.16
C CYS A 128 -5.08 7.65 20.22
N SER A 129 -4.36 7.79 21.32
CA SER A 129 -3.01 7.24 21.45
C SER A 129 -2.98 5.72 21.57
N SER A 130 -4.12 5.07 21.82
CA SER A 130 -4.22 3.62 21.91
C SER A 130 -4.46 2.95 20.55
N ILE A 131 -4.62 3.72 19.50
CA ILE A 131 -4.80 3.25 18.14
C ILE A 131 -3.45 3.22 17.40
#